data_33cbdc64ccf94ee7d63ee0eb71ba688c
#
_entry.id   33cbdc64ccf94ee7d63ee0eb71ba688c
#
_cell.length_a   1.000
_cell.length_b   1.000
_cell.length_c   1.000
_cell.angle_alpha   90.00
_cell.angle_beta   90.00
_cell.angle_gamma   90.00
#
_symmetry.space_group_name_H-M   'P 1'
#
loop_
_entity.id
_entity.type
_entity.pdbx_description
1 polymer ?
#
loop_
_entity_poly.entity_id
_entity_poly.type
_entity_poly.pdbx_seq_one_letter_code
_entity_poly.pdbx_strand_id
1 'polypeptide(L)'
;MKNLLYKELKLCVPLQTWIFIFLSITIMIPSWPSLVSFFYPLAGITVVFTLSNANRDLLYTSTLPLRKKDAVKGKVLLISFLEMISMLVSLPFGFLKLFLQKGLPEEQIYPELGFNLALYGFVFLVFGVFNLICFPWYYKKPEAKVTLPFLISDLVTILLISFIMAVFILFPEFASYVNSYELPNLLTQIAILLGGLLSFLGFTFLANHLAQTNFQKVDI
;
A
#
# COMPACT_ATOMS: atom_id res chain seq x y z
N MET A 1 -11.24 7.96 -18.67
CA MET A 1 -10.71 7.36 -17.44
C MET A 1 -11.22 5.95 -17.19
N LYS A 2 -12.56 5.66 -17.19
CA LYS A 2 -13.09 4.28 -16.99
C LYS A 2 -12.46 3.25 -17.93
N ASN A 3 -12.42 3.53 -19.23
CA ASN A 3 -11.88 2.60 -20.23
C ASN A 3 -10.36 2.38 -20.06
N LEU A 4 -9.65 3.40 -19.59
CA LEU A 4 -8.21 3.28 -19.31
C LEU A 4 -7.97 2.41 -18.09
N LEU A 5 -8.71 2.62 -17.00
CA LEU A 5 -8.63 1.78 -15.80
C LEU A 5 -8.98 0.31 -16.12
N TYR A 6 -10.02 0.08 -16.92
CA TYR A 6 -10.41 -1.27 -17.35
C TYR A 6 -9.29 -1.94 -18.19
N LYS A 7 -8.69 -1.20 -19.12
CA LYS A 7 -7.53 -1.66 -19.89
C LYS A 7 -6.39 -2.05 -18.97
N GLU A 8 -6.01 -1.18 -18.03
CA GLU A 8 -4.93 -1.42 -17.08
C GLU A 8 -5.20 -2.66 -16.20
N LEU A 9 -6.42 -2.80 -15.64
CA LEU A 9 -6.80 -3.97 -14.86
C LEU A 9 -6.68 -5.27 -15.66
N LYS A 10 -7.14 -5.28 -16.92
CA LYS A 10 -7.18 -6.49 -17.73
C LYS A 10 -5.82 -6.89 -18.30
N LEU A 11 -4.96 -5.92 -18.63
CA LEU A 11 -3.70 -6.18 -19.32
C LEU A 11 -2.48 -6.18 -18.39
N CYS A 12 -2.53 -5.43 -17.30
CA CYS A 12 -1.36 -5.20 -16.46
C CYS A 12 -1.40 -5.91 -15.11
N VAL A 13 -2.57 -6.43 -14.68
CA VAL A 13 -2.71 -7.09 -13.38
C VAL A 13 -2.70 -8.61 -13.56
N PRO A 14 -1.57 -9.30 -13.34
CA PRO A 14 -1.49 -10.75 -13.43
C PRO A 14 -2.13 -11.42 -12.22
N LEU A 15 -2.41 -12.73 -12.35
CA LEU A 15 -2.94 -13.54 -11.26
C LEU A 15 -2.07 -13.48 -9.99
N GLN A 16 -0.76 -13.39 -10.15
CA GLN A 16 0.19 -13.27 -9.04
C GLN A 16 -0.09 -12.05 -8.17
N THR A 17 -0.42 -10.90 -8.76
CA THR A 17 -0.78 -9.69 -8.01
C THR A 17 -2.01 -9.92 -7.14
N TRP A 18 -3.03 -10.62 -7.66
CA TRP A 18 -4.21 -10.97 -6.88
C TRP A 18 -3.86 -11.88 -5.70
N ILE A 19 -2.98 -12.86 -5.91
CA ILE A 19 -2.50 -13.73 -4.82
C ILE A 19 -1.85 -12.88 -3.72
N PHE A 20 -0.96 -11.93 -4.08
CA PHE A 20 -0.32 -11.05 -3.12
C PHE A 20 -1.31 -10.13 -2.38
N ILE A 21 -2.34 -9.63 -3.08
CA ILE A 21 -3.41 -8.83 -2.46
C ILE A 21 -4.19 -9.69 -1.45
N PHE A 22 -4.51 -10.94 -1.81
CA PHE A 22 -5.19 -11.86 -0.91
C PHE A 22 -4.32 -12.29 0.28
N LEU A 23 -2.99 -12.21 0.20
CA LEU A 23 -2.12 -12.46 1.36
C LEU A 23 -2.33 -11.45 2.50
N SER A 24 -3.02 -10.33 2.29
CA SER A 24 -3.50 -9.48 3.40
C SER A 24 -4.40 -10.22 4.39
N ILE A 25 -4.95 -11.37 4.03
CA ILE A 25 -5.66 -12.31 4.90
C ILE A 25 -4.77 -12.78 6.08
N THR A 26 -3.44 -12.77 5.94
CA THR A 26 -2.51 -13.14 7.02
C THR A 26 -2.68 -12.31 8.29
N ILE A 27 -3.37 -11.17 8.21
CA ILE A 27 -3.78 -10.37 9.38
C ILE A 27 -4.58 -11.22 10.39
N MET A 28 -5.26 -12.26 9.94
CA MET A 28 -6.04 -13.18 10.77
C MET A 28 -5.19 -13.93 11.81
N ILE A 29 -3.90 -14.14 11.55
CA ILE A 29 -3.01 -14.94 12.39
C ILE A 29 -2.70 -14.15 13.67
N PRO A 30 -3.05 -14.67 14.89
CA PRO A 30 -2.90 -13.92 16.13
C PRO A 30 -1.46 -13.56 16.48
N SER A 31 -0.50 -14.46 16.20
CA SER A 31 0.93 -14.26 16.43
C SER A 31 1.65 -13.52 15.29
N TRP A 32 0.92 -13.09 14.25
CA TRP A 32 1.50 -12.38 13.11
C TRP A 32 1.31 -10.88 13.23
N PRO A 33 2.35 -10.08 12.99
CA PRO A 33 2.24 -8.61 12.99
C PRO A 33 1.24 -8.10 11.97
N SER A 34 0.19 -7.44 12.44
CA SER A 34 -0.92 -6.98 11.58
C SER A 34 -0.45 -6.06 10.45
N LEU A 35 0.49 -5.15 10.75
CA LEU A 35 0.97 -4.16 9.78
C LEU A 35 1.82 -4.83 8.67
N VAL A 36 2.54 -5.92 8.97
CA VAL A 36 3.34 -6.67 7.99
C VAL A 36 2.47 -7.31 6.90
N SER A 37 1.22 -7.65 7.23
CA SER A 37 0.28 -8.22 6.25
C SER A 37 0.03 -7.30 5.05
N PHE A 38 0.24 -6.00 5.21
CA PHE A 38 0.08 -5.01 4.13
C PHE A 38 1.35 -4.78 3.30
N PHE A 39 2.46 -5.42 3.65
CA PHE A 39 3.63 -5.46 2.78
C PHE A 39 3.43 -6.37 1.55
N TYR A 40 2.68 -7.47 1.68
CA TYR A 40 2.42 -8.37 0.55
C TYR A 40 1.73 -7.69 -0.63
N PRO A 41 0.67 -6.88 -0.47
CA PRO A 41 0.10 -6.11 -1.56
C PRO A 41 1.11 -5.23 -2.31
N LEU A 42 2.06 -4.61 -1.62
CA LEU A 42 3.12 -3.79 -2.25
C LEU A 42 4.04 -4.64 -3.13
N ALA A 43 4.44 -5.82 -2.65
CA ALA A 43 5.17 -6.78 -3.49
C ALA A 43 4.36 -7.19 -4.74
N GLY A 44 3.04 -7.36 -4.60
CA GLY A 44 2.14 -7.61 -5.73
C GLY A 44 2.09 -6.46 -6.75
N ILE A 45 2.15 -5.22 -6.28
CA ILE A 45 2.22 -4.02 -7.12
C ILE A 45 3.52 -4.01 -7.92
N THR A 46 4.64 -4.39 -7.34
CA THR A 46 5.92 -4.53 -8.02
C THR A 46 5.83 -5.48 -9.22
N VAL A 47 5.06 -6.58 -9.10
CA VAL A 47 4.80 -7.51 -10.20
C VAL A 47 4.03 -6.84 -11.34
N VAL A 48 3.04 -5.99 -11.05
CA VAL A 48 2.29 -5.22 -12.07
C VAL A 48 3.23 -4.39 -12.94
N PHE A 49 4.14 -3.66 -12.32
CA PHE A 49 5.09 -2.83 -13.07
C PHE A 49 6.12 -3.63 -13.84
N THR A 50 6.62 -4.73 -13.27
CA THR A 50 7.57 -5.63 -13.93
C THR A 50 6.94 -6.22 -15.20
N LEU A 51 5.69 -6.68 -15.11
CA LEU A 51 4.95 -7.20 -16.26
C LEU A 51 4.64 -6.11 -17.28
N SER A 52 4.20 -4.93 -16.84
CA SER A 52 3.98 -3.79 -17.73
C SER A 52 5.22 -3.44 -18.55
N ASN A 53 6.39 -3.47 -17.92
CA ASN A 53 7.65 -3.21 -18.60
C ASN A 53 8.02 -4.33 -19.58
N ALA A 54 7.90 -5.61 -19.16
CA ALA A 54 8.16 -6.76 -20.04
C ALA A 54 7.26 -6.75 -21.27
N ASN A 55 6.02 -6.35 -21.14
CA ASN A 55 5.04 -6.23 -22.23
C ASN A 55 5.15 -4.92 -23.03
N ARG A 56 6.11 -4.04 -22.71
CA ARG A 56 6.27 -2.72 -23.32
C ARG A 56 4.97 -1.89 -23.31
N ASP A 57 4.19 -1.97 -22.23
CA ASP A 57 2.88 -1.34 -22.09
C ASP A 57 2.94 0.19 -22.30
N LEU A 58 4.03 0.85 -21.90
CA LEU A 58 4.22 2.28 -22.12
C LEU A 58 4.36 2.62 -23.60
N LEU A 59 5.09 1.82 -24.39
CA LEU A 59 5.20 1.98 -25.83
C LEU A 59 3.83 1.79 -26.49
N TYR A 60 3.11 0.71 -26.13
CA TYR A 60 1.75 0.49 -26.64
C TYR A 60 0.81 1.65 -26.27
N THR A 61 0.89 2.13 -25.03
CA THR A 61 0.04 3.24 -24.59
C THR A 61 0.39 4.55 -25.30
N SER A 62 1.64 4.75 -25.72
CA SER A 62 2.08 5.93 -26.47
C SER A 62 1.53 5.96 -27.92
N THR A 63 1.19 4.80 -28.49
CA THR A 63 0.55 4.71 -29.82
C THR A 63 -0.95 5.03 -29.79
N LEU A 64 -1.56 5.04 -28.60
CA LEU A 64 -2.96 5.42 -28.44
C LEU A 64 -3.11 6.95 -28.44
N PRO A 65 -4.25 7.51 -28.88
CA PRO A 65 -4.52 8.95 -28.86
C PRO A 65 -4.76 9.47 -27.43
N LEU A 66 -3.82 9.18 -26.52
CA LEU A 66 -3.86 9.55 -25.11
C LEU A 66 -2.71 10.51 -24.78
N ARG A 67 -2.97 11.45 -23.87
CA ARG A 67 -1.91 12.30 -23.34
C ARG A 67 -1.02 11.49 -22.39
N LYS A 68 0.30 11.70 -22.41
CA LYS A 68 1.25 11.07 -21.47
C LYS A 68 0.79 11.20 -20.00
N LYS A 69 0.21 12.37 -19.64
CA LYS A 69 -0.35 12.61 -18.30
C LYS A 69 -1.51 11.66 -17.95
N ASP A 70 -2.36 11.33 -18.91
CA ASP A 70 -3.53 10.47 -18.65
C ASP A 70 -3.09 9.01 -18.47
N ALA A 71 -2.04 8.58 -19.17
CA ALA A 71 -1.44 7.25 -18.98
C ALA A 71 -0.90 7.10 -17.55
N VAL A 72 -0.14 8.08 -17.04
CA VAL A 72 0.35 8.08 -15.65
C VAL A 72 -0.81 8.03 -14.66
N LYS A 73 -1.82 8.90 -14.84
CA LYS A 73 -3.02 8.92 -13.96
C LYS A 73 -3.73 7.57 -13.93
N GLY A 74 -3.86 6.91 -15.08
CA GLY A 74 -4.49 5.60 -15.18
C GLY A 74 -3.78 4.56 -14.32
N LYS A 75 -2.44 4.54 -14.38
CA LYS A 75 -1.63 3.61 -13.60
C LYS A 75 -1.68 3.91 -12.10
N VAL A 76 -1.56 5.19 -11.71
CA VAL A 76 -1.67 5.61 -10.30
C VAL A 76 -3.04 5.24 -9.74
N LEU A 77 -4.13 5.48 -10.47
CA LEU A 77 -5.48 5.10 -10.05
C LEU A 77 -5.63 3.58 -9.92
N LEU A 78 -5.05 2.80 -10.85
CA LEU A 78 -5.04 1.34 -10.75
C LEU A 78 -4.39 0.89 -9.44
N ILE A 79 -3.19 1.40 -9.15
CA ILE A 79 -2.43 0.99 -7.96
C ILE A 79 -3.18 1.38 -6.68
N SER A 80 -3.65 2.63 -6.58
CA SER A 80 -4.46 3.06 -5.44
C SER A 80 -5.72 2.21 -5.26
N PHE A 81 -6.33 1.76 -6.35
CA PHE A 81 -7.48 0.86 -6.31
C PHE A 81 -7.10 -0.53 -5.75
N LEU A 82 -5.96 -1.10 -6.16
CA LEU A 82 -5.46 -2.37 -5.65
C LEU A 82 -5.12 -2.29 -4.15
N GLU A 83 -4.51 -1.17 -3.71
CA GLU A 83 -4.24 -0.87 -2.31
C GLU A 83 -5.53 -0.83 -1.49
N MET A 84 -6.57 -0.15 -1.99
CA MET A 84 -7.88 -0.12 -1.33
C MET A 84 -8.54 -1.50 -1.26
N ILE A 85 -8.42 -2.32 -2.31
CA ILE A 85 -8.94 -3.69 -2.30
C ILE A 85 -8.24 -4.51 -1.21
N SER A 86 -6.91 -4.40 -1.05
CA SER A 86 -6.19 -5.14 -0.02
C SER A 86 -6.67 -4.79 1.39
N MET A 87 -6.96 -3.51 1.64
CA MET A 87 -7.54 -3.06 2.91
C MET A 87 -8.96 -3.62 3.10
N LEU A 88 -9.80 -3.59 2.07
CA LEU A 88 -11.15 -4.16 2.13
C LEU A 88 -11.14 -5.68 2.37
N VAL A 89 -10.22 -6.40 1.71
CA VAL A 89 -10.04 -7.84 1.92
C VAL A 89 -9.61 -8.13 3.36
N SER A 90 -8.75 -7.32 3.95
CA SER A 90 -8.27 -7.53 5.32
C SER A 90 -9.33 -7.32 6.40
N LEU A 91 -10.38 -6.52 6.15
CA LEU A 91 -11.41 -6.19 7.15
C LEU A 91 -12.08 -7.42 7.80
N PRO A 92 -12.68 -8.35 7.03
CA PRO A 92 -13.35 -9.50 7.64
C PRO A 92 -12.38 -10.39 8.42
N PHE A 93 -11.13 -10.51 7.95
CA PHE A 93 -10.11 -11.32 8.59
C PHE A 93 -9.51 -10.66 9.84
N GLY A 94 -9.48 -9.34 9.89
CA GLY A 94 -9.14 -8.60 11.09
C GLY A 94 -10.19 -8.77 12.20
N PHE A 95 -11.47 -8.76 11.86
CA PHE A 95 -12.51 -9.11 12.84
C PHE A 95 -12.38 -10.56 13.31
N LEU A 96 -12.04 -11.48 12.42
CA LEU A 96 -11.78 -12.87 12.78
C LEU A 96 -10.58 -12.99 13.73
N LYS A 97 -9.52 -12.20 13.53
CA LYS A 97 -8.37 -12.12 14.47
C LYS A 97 -8.83 -11.79 15.89
N LEU A 98 -9.66 -10.75 16.07
CA LEU A 98 -10.18 -10.36 17.37
C LEU A 98 -10.95 -11.51 18.06
N PHE A 99 -11.68 -12.29 17.26
CA PHE A 99 -12.41 -13.45 17.78
C PHE A 99 -11.47 -14.58 18.20
N LEU A 100 -10.46 -14.88 17.38
CA LEU A 100 -9.48 -15.92 17.64
C LEU A 100 -8.60 -15.60 18.87
N GLN A 101 -8.23 -14.33 19.06
CA GLN A 101 -7.40 -13.88 20.17
C GLN A 101 -8.07 -14.07 21.55
N LYS A 102 -9.40 -14.04 21.63
CA LYS A 102 -10.14 -14.23 22.89
C LYS A 102 -9.91 -15.57 23.57
N GLY A 103 -9.49 -16.59 22.81
CA GLY A 103 -9.25 -17.95 23.31
C GLY A 103 -7.79 -18.30 23.54
N LEU A 104 -6.86 -17.35 23.30
CA LEU A 104 -5.43 -17.60 23.37
C LEU A 104 -4.81 -16.97 24.64
N PRO A 105 -3.76 -17.58 25.24
CA PRO A 105 -2.93 -16.94 26.25
C PRO A 105 -2.28 -15.67 25.72
N GLU A 106 -2.11 -14.64 26.57
CA GLU A 106 -1.51 -13.36 26.18
C GLU A 106 -0.11 -13.51 25.58
N GLU A 107 0.66 -14.49 26.03
CA GLU A 107 2.00 -14.82 25.51
C GLU A 107 2.02 -15.23 24.04
N GLN A 108 0.89 -15.71 23.50
CA GLN A 108 0.75 -16.11 22.10
C GLN A 108 0.22 -14.97 21.21
N ILE A 109 -0.13 -13.85 21.81
CA ILE A 109 -0.60 -12.66 21.10
C ILE A 109 0.60 -11.74 20.91
N TYR A 110 0.88 -11.37 19.66
CA TYR A 110 1.98 -10.46 19.37
C TYR A 110 1.69 -9.08 20.01
N PRO A 111 2.61 -8.53 20.84
CA PRO A 111 2.40 -7.25 21.52
C PRO A 111 2.61 -6.08 20.55
N GLU A 112 1.63 -5.84 19.72
CA GLU A 112 1.71 -4.80 18.70
C GLU A 112 0.42 -4.00 18.59
N LEU A 113 0.39 -3.18 17.54
CA LEU A 113 -0.80 -2.49 17.06
C LEU A 113 -1.91 -3.50 16.75
N GLY A 114 -2.96 -3.49 17.56
CA GLY A 114 -4.13 -4.35 17.40
C GLY A 114 -4.92 -4.05 16.12
N PHE A 115 -5.92 -4.89 15.86
CA PHE A 115 -6.87 -4.61 14.78
C PHE A 115 -7.83 -3.49 15.22
N ASN A 116 -7.51 -2.27 14.84
CA ASN A 116 -8.24 -1.05 15.19
C ASN A 116 -8.16 -0.01 14.05
N LEU A 117 -8.79 1.14 14.23
CA LEU A 117 -8.78 2.21 13.24
C LEU A 117 -7.38 2.80 13.02
N ALA A 118 -6.55 2.85 14.05
CA ALA A 118 -5.18 3.36 13.95
C ALA A 118 -4.31 2.50 13.03
N LEU A 119 -4.51 1.17 13.02
CA LEU A 119 -3.82 0.25 12.11
C LEU A 119 -4.02 0.71 10.65
N TYR A 120 -5.25 0.97 10.25
CA TYR A 120 -5.53 1.42 8.89
C TYR A 120 -4.98 2.82 8.60
N GLY A 121 -4.86 3.68 9.61
CA GLY A 121 -4.17 4.96 9.49
C GLY A 121 -2.69 4.77 9.13
N PHE A 122 -2.00 3.86 9.82
CA PHE A 122 -0.61 3.53 9.50
C PHE A 122 -0.46 2.82 8.16
N VAL A 123 -1.40 1.97 7.77
CA VAL A 123 -1.42 1.33 6.43
C VAL A 123 -1.52 2.40 5.33
N PHE A 124 -2.40 3.38 5.48
CA PHE A 124 -2.49 4.50 4.55
C PHE A 124 -1.18 5.27 4.45
N LEU A 125 -0.52 5.53 5.57
CA LEU A 125 0.79 6.20 5.57
C LEU A 125 1.84 5.38 4.80
N VAL A 126 1.92 4.07 5.06
CA VAL A 126 2.86 3.14 4.38
C VAL A 126 2.62 3.13 2.86
N PHE A 127 1.36 2.99 2.42
CA PHE A 127 1.01 3.01 1.00
C PHE A 127 1.33 4.36 0.35
N GLY A 128 1.03 5.47 1.05
CA GLY A 128 1.37 6.81 0.57
C GLY A 128 2.88 7.01 0.37
N VAL A 129 3.70 6.56 1.31
CA VAL A 129 5.17 6.63 1.23
C VAL A 129 5.70 5.78 0.08
N PHE A 130 5.18 4.56 -0.08
CA PHE A 130 5.52 3.70 -1.22
C PHE A 130 5.23 4.40 -2.55
N ASN A 131 4.03 4.95 -2.72
CA ASN A 131 3.61 5.65 -3.92
C ASN A 131 4.50 6.86 -4.23
N LEU A 132 4.86 7.63 -3.18
CA LEU A 132 5.68 8.83 -3.31
C LEU A 132 7.08 8.52 -3.84
N ILE A 133 7.66 7.39 -3.47
CA ILE A 133 9.00 7.00 -3.92
C ILE A 133 8.92 6.29 -5.27
N CYS A 134 8.00 5.32 -5.40
CA CYS A 134 7.91 4.42 -6.54
C CYS A 134 7.56 5.16 -7.84
N PHE A 135 6.44 5.91 -7.89
CA PHE A 135 5.95 6.49 -9.14
C PHE A 135 6.89 7.52 -9.77
N PRO A 136 7.38 8.55 -9.05
CA PRO A 136 8.23 9.55 -9.66
C PRO A 136 9.52 8.96 -10.22
N TRP A 137 10.06 7.94 -9.53
CA TRP A 137 11.30 7.31 -9.95
C TRP A 137 11.10 6.39 -11.14
N TYR A 138 10.04 5.57 -11.15
CA TYR A 138 9.68 4.71 -12.27
C TYR A 138 9.53 5.51 -13.57
N TYR A 139 8.77 6.61 -13.52
CA TYR A 139 8.52 7.44 -14.70
C TYR A 139 9.68 8.38 -15.11
N LYS A 140 10.74 8.43 -14.34
CA LYS A 140 11.96 9.18 -14.71
C LYS A 140 12.79 8.46 -15.77
N LYS A 141 12.84 7.13 -15.72
CA LYS A 141 13.56 6.27 -16.68
C LYS A 141 12.82 4.94 -16.87
N PRO A 142 11.67 4.94 -17.55
CA PRO A 142 10.81 3.76 -17.62
C PRO A 142 11.42 2.60 -18.42
N GLU A 143 12.41 2.86 -19.27
CA GLU A 143 13.13 1.83 -20.04
C GLU A 143 14.36 1.25 -19.30
N ALA A 144 14.79 1.91 -18.22
CA ALA A 144 15.90 1.45 -17.40
C ALA A 144 15.48 0.26 -16.52
N LYS A 145 16.44 -0.28 -15.75
CA LYS A 145 16.19 -1.37 -14.78
C LYS A 145 15.02 -0.98 -13.85
N VAL A 146 13.83 -1.49 -14.13
CA VAL A 146 12.59 -1.25 -13.38
C VAL A 146 12.72 -1.69 -11.93
N THR A 147 13.57 -2.65 -11.65
CA THR A 147 13.76 -3.27 -10.34
C THR A 147 14.21 -2.30 -9.26
N LEU A 148 15.05 -1.30 -9.59
CA LEU A 148 15.66 -0.42 -8.59
C LEU A 148 14.68 0.51 -7.87
N PRO A 149 13.74 1.23 -8.55
CA PRO A 149 12.72 2.02 -7.89
C PRO A 149 11.88 1.22 -6.89
N PHE A 150 11.54 -0.03 -7.25
CA PHE A 150 10.74 -0.91 -6.39
C PHE A 150 11.53 -1.41 -5.19
N LEU A 151 12.76 -1.91 -5.40
CA LEU A 151 13.62 -2.34 -4.31
C LEU A 151 13.77 -1.26 -3.23
N ILE A 152 14.00 -0.02 -3.64
CA ILE A 152 14.16 1.08 -2.68
C ILE A 152 12.83 1.45 -2.02
N SER A 153 11.72 1.47 -2.78
CA SER A 153 10.40 1.72 -2.22
C SER A 153 10.03 0.63 -1.20
N ASP A 154 10.25 -0.63 -1.53
CA ASP A 154 9.98 -1.77 -0.64
C ASP A 154 10.88 -1.72 0.60
N LEU A 155 12.17 -1.40 0.45
CA LEU A 155 13.10 -1.28 1.57
C LEU A 155 12.68 -0.15 2.52
N VAL A 156 12.34 1.02 1.99
CA VAL A 156 11.88 2.15 2.81
C VAL A 156 10.57 1.81 3.53
N THR A 157 9.64 1.13 2.86
CA THR A 157 8.38 0.73 3.49
C THR A 157 8.56 -0.33 4.55
N ILE A 158 9.47 -1.31 4.35
CA ILE A 158 9.83 -2.29 5.41
C ILE A 158 10.45 -1.57 6.62
N LEU A 159 11.37 -0.64 6.39
CA LEU A 159 11.96 0.15 7.48
C LEU A 159 10.91 0.98 8.22
N LEU A 160 9.96 1.58 7.51
CA LEU A 160 8.86 2.33 8.11
C LEU A 160 7.94 1.42 8.94
N ILE A 161 7.55 0.26 8.41
CA ILE A 161 6.77 -0.75 9.14
C ILE A 161 7.52 -1.19 10.40
N SER A 162 8.81 -1.52 10.28
CA SER A 162 9.65 -1.94 11.40
C SER A 162 9.78 -0.84 12.46
N PHE A 163 9.90 0.42 12.03
CA PHE A 163 9.95 1.56 12.93
C PHE A 163 8.64 1.74 13.69
N ILE A 164 7.50 1.69 13.02
CA ILE A 164 6.17 1.78 13.66
C ILE A 164 6.03 0.64 14.69
N MET A 165 6.36 -0.59 14.31
CA MET A 165 6.30 -1.73 15.21
C MET A 165 7.23 -1.59 16.42
N ALA A 166 8.45 -1.11 16.19
CA ALA A 166 9.40 -0.85 17.28
C ALA A 166 8.85 0.18 18.28
N VAL A 167 8.17 1.22 17.82
CA VAL A 167 7.53 2.21 18.70
C VAL A 167 6.48 1.53 19.59
N PHE A 168 5.64 0.64 19.05
CA PHE A 168 4.61 -0.07 19.83
C PHE A 168 5.21 -1.06 20.84
N ILE A 169 6.34 -1.69 20.50
CA ILE A 169 7.04 -2.63 21.41
C ILE A 169 7.79 -1.87 22.52
N LEU A 170 8.48 -0.78 22.18
CA LEU A 170 9.30 -0.02 23.13
C LEU A 170 8.47 0.88 24.07
N PHE A 171 7.25 1.26 23.65
CA PHE A 171 6.37 2.11 24.44
C PHE A 171 5.02 1.41 24.70
N PRO A 172 4.99 0.42 25.64
CA PRO A 172 3.79 -0.37 25.92
C PRO A 172 2.61 0.47 26.44
N GLU A 173 2.88 1.58 27.15
CA GLU A 173 1.83 2.52 27.58
C GLU A 173 1.13 3.18 26.40
N PHE A 174 1.88 3.58 25.39
CA PHE A 174 1.33 4.12 24.14
C PHE A 174 0.56 3.04 23.37
N ALA A 175 1.10 1.82 23.31
CA ALA A 175 0.44 0.68 22.68
C ALA A 175 -0.90 0.36 23.35
N SER A 176 -0.95 0.29 24.68
CA SER A 176 -2.19 0.04 25.43
C SER A 176 -3.21 1.15 25.22
N TYR A 177 -2.77 2.41 25.21
CA TYR A 177 -3.62 3.56 24.95
C TYR A 177 -4.24 3.52 23.55
N VAL A 178 -3.46 3.26 22.50
CA VAL A 178 -3.95 3.19 21.12
C VAL A 178 -4.83 1.96 20.88
N ASN A 179 -4.56 0.85 21.57
CA ASN A 179 -5.33 -0.39 21.41
C ASN A 179 -6.62 -0.45 22.25
N SER A 180 -6.83 0.49 23.18
CA SER A 180 -8.03 0.54 24.00
C SER A 180 -9.24 1.05 23.20
N TYR A 181 -10.42 0.50 23.48
CA TYR A 181 -11.68 0.88 22.85
C TYR A 181 -12.48 1.91 23.67
N GLU A 182 -11.87 2.55 24.67
CA GLU A 182 -12.50 3.64 25.42
C GLU A 182 -12.68 4.90 24.56
N LEU A 183 -13.68 5.69 24.85
CA LEU A 183 -14.04 6.87 24.05
C LEU A 183 -12.87 7.84 23.77
N PRO A 184 -12.04 8.26 24.75
CA PRO A 184 -10.93 9.18 24.48
C PRO A 184 -9.89 8.54 23.53
N ASN A 185 -9.67 7.24 23.65
CA ASN A 185 -8.70 6.50 22.84
C ASN A 185 -9.22 6.27 21.42
N LEU A 186 -10.55 6.09 21.27
CA LEU A 186 -11.20 6.00 19.97
C LEU A 186 -11.02 7.28 19.16
N LEU A 187 -11.10 8.45 19.79
CA LEU A 187 -10.84 9.73 19.11
C LEU A 187 -9.41 9.82 18.60
N THR A 188 -8.43 9.32 19.35
CA THR A 188 -7.04 9.23 18.92
C THR A 188 -6.88 8.29 17.73
N GLN A 189 -7.53 7.12 17.75
CA GLN A 189 -7.52 6.20 16.61
C GLN A 189 -8.11 6.84 15.35
N ILE A 190 -9.22 7.58 15.48
CA ILE A 190 -9.84 8.32 14.36
C ILE A 190 -8.87 9.41 13.86
N ALA A 191 -8.19 10.13 14.74
CA ALA A 191 -7.22 11.15 14.35
C ALA A 191 -6.05 10.52 13.57
N ILE A 192 -5.53 9.36 14.01
CA ILE A 192 -4.49 8.61 13.30
C ILE A 192 -5.00 8.13 11.93
N LEU A 193 -6.23 7.62 11.86
CA LEU A 193 -6.86 7.19 10.60
C LEU A 193 -6.97 8.35 9.61
N LEU A 194 -7.49 9.49 10.06
CA LEU A 194 -7.64 10.68 9.22
C LEU A 194 -6.28 11.25 8.80
N GLY A 195 -5.32 11.31 9.71
CA GLY A 195 -3.94 11.72 9.41
C GLY A 195 -3.28 10.82 8.37
N GLY A 196 -3.43 9.49 8.52
CA GLY A 196 -2.96 8.50 7.56
C GLY A 196 -3.63 8.65 6.19
N LEU A 197 -4.95 8.81 6.16
CA LEU A 197 -5.71 9.02 4.92
C LEU A 197 -5.29 10.32 4.22
N LEU A 198 -5.13 11.42 4.94
CA LEU A 198 -4.66 12.69 4.38
C LEU A 198 -3.22 12.55 3.84
N SER A 199 -2.34 11.85 4.55
CA SER A 199 -0.99 11.55 4.10
C SER A 199 -1.00 10.71 2.82
N PHE A 200 -1.84 9.66 2.75
CA PHE A 200 -2.00 8.85 1.56
C PHE A 200 -2.44 9.66 0.35
N LEU A 201 -3.49 10.46 0.51
CA LEU A 201 -4.01 11.32 -0.56
C LEU A 201 -2.97 12.36 -1.00
N GLY A 202 -2.33 13.04 -0.05
CA GLY A 202 -1.30 14.05 -0.33
C GLY A 202 -0.08 13.46 -1.03
N PHE A 203 0.45 12.35 -0.52
CA PHE A 203 1.63 11.69 -1.10
C PHE A 203 1.33 11.09 -2.47
N THR A 204 0.18 10.44 -2.65
CA THR A 204 -0.23 9.89 -3.94
C THR A 204 -0.49 11.00 -4.97
N PHE A 205 -1.10 12.11 -4.56
CA PHE A 205 -1.29 13.27 -5.44
C PHE A 205 0.06 13.88 -5.86
N LEU A 206 0.97 14.07 -4.92
CA LEU A 206 2.32 14.58 -5.19
C LEU A 206 3.11 13.63 -6.08
N ALA A 207 3.05 12.32 -5.79
CA ALA A 207 3.66 11.28 -6.59
C ALA A 207 3.15 11.30 -8.04
N ASN A 208 1.84 11.40 -8.22
CA ASN A 208 1.21 11.52 -9.55
C ASN A 208 1.68 12.77 -10.29
N HIS A 209 1.75 13.91 -9.61
CA HIS A 209 2.23 15.16 -10.21
C HIS A 209 3.69 15.06 -10.68
N LEU A 210 4.56 14.57 -9.80
CA LEU A 210 5.99 14.39 -10.11
C LEU A 210 6.21 13.35 -11.21
N ALA A 211 5.47 12.23 -11.17
CA ALA A 211 5.53 11.20 -12.20
C ALA A 211 5.11 11.73 -13.58
N GLN A 212 4.04 12.52 -13.66
CA GLN A 212 3.61 13.16 -14.90
C GLN A 212 4.67 14.12 -15.46
N THR A 213 5.27 14.93 -14.58
CA THR A 213 6.33 15.88 -14.97
C THR A 213 7.57 15.14 -15.48
N ASN A 214 7.95 14.05 -14.83
CA ASN A 214 9.07 13.23 -15.24
C ASN A 214 8.80 12.55 -16.58
N PHE A 215 7.62 11.95 -16.75
CA PHE A 215 7.27 11.21 -17.95
C PHE A 215 7.13 12.10 -19.21
N GLN A 216 6.77 13.38 -19.03
CA GLN A 216 6.73 14.33 -20.14
C GLN A 216 8.10 14.60 -20.77
N LYS A 217 9.19 14.47 -20.00
CA LYS A 217 10.57 14.70 -20.43
C LYS A 217 11.20 13.47 -21.11
N VAL A 218 10.52 12.33 -21.10
CA VAL A 218 11.00 11.10 -21.71
C VAL A 218 10.53 11.06 -23.15
N ASP A 219 11.45 10.93 -24.09
CA ASP A 219 11.16 10.64 -25.50
C ASP A 219 10.98 9.12 -25.65
N ILE A 220 9.78 8.72 -26.10
CA ILE A 220 9.38 7.33 -26.36
C ILE A 220 8.99 7.24 -27.83
#